data_c6412a86a75aefc8189aecfa8bc57eca
#
_entry.id   c6412a86a75aefc8189aecfa8bc57eca
#
_cell.length_a   1.000
_cell.length_b   1.000
_cell.length_c   1.000
_cell.angle_alpha   90.00
_cell.angle_beta   90.00
_cell.angle_gamma   90.00
#
_symmetry.space_group_name_H-M   'P 1'
#
loop_
_entity.id
_entity.type
_entity.pdbx_description
1 polymer ?
#
loop_
_entity_poly.entity_id
_entity_poly.type
_entity_poly.pdbx_seq_one_letter_code
_entity_poly.pdbx_strand_id
1 'polypeptide(L)'
;MRRRVLAIHGGAPVIDRPLARFESIGEDEVAVACDVVRGGVLSAYIGASGPGFLGGPNVRRFESEAARHFGVEHAIAVNSWTSGLIAAVGAISLDPGDEVITTPWTMAATATAILHWNGIPVFADIDPQTFNICPRNVERLITSRTRAIMAVDIFGQSANMAALRKLADKYQLALLSDTAQAPGARVGDSYAGTLADIGGFSLNYHKHIHCGEGGVLVTNDDRLAQRLRLIRNHAEAVVDTDDPLELANMLGFNFRMGEIEAAIASIQLSKLARRVESRQRIARQLNDGLAGLRGLTTPTVAEGATHVYYVYGVTLDIDCLDVSREAIAAALRAEGAPVFEGYQNLHLLPLFRNKIAYGSKGFPWSSSYCSNDIQYGPGLCPVAEELHGKTFLGLNLCMHEFPTEDVQLVIEAFRKVWNAMGEELCPKAGDRVNQAADF
;
A
#
# COMPACT_ATOMS: atom_id res chain seq x y z
N MET A 1 -34.56 -9.37 -26.40
CA MET A 1 -34.34 -9.65 -24.97
C MET A 1 -35.03 -8.58 -24.16
N ARG A 2 -35.88 -8.93 -23.17
CA ARG A 2 -36.45 -7.93 -22.25
C ARG A 2 -35.28 -7.28 -21.50
N ARG A 3 -35.11 -5.96 -21.61
CA ARG A 3 -34.14 -5.19 -20.83
C ARG A 3 -34.36 -5.51 -19.34
N ARG A 4 -33.31 -5.94 -18.66
CA ARG A 4 -33.37 -6.13 -17.20
C ARG A 4 -33.27 -4.75 -16.56
N VAL A 5 -34.28 -4.34 -15.81
CA VAL A 5 -34.27 -3.11 -15.02
C VAL A 5 -33.11 -3.14 -14.01
N LEU A 6 -32.40 -2.04 -13.85
CA LEU A 6 -31.34 -1.93 -12.86
C LEU A 6 -31.88 -2.07 -11.43
N ALA A 7 -31.11 -2.70 -10.56
CA ALA A 7 -31.49 -2.88 -9.15
C ALA A 7 -31.71 -1.54 -8.44
N ILE A 8 -30.94 -0.50 -8.77
CA ILE A 8 -31.14 0.86 -8.26
C ILE A 8 -32.52 1.46 -8.61
N HIS A 9 -33.20 0.93 -9.62
CA HIS A 9 -34.54 1.31 -10.07
C HIS A 9 -35.61 0.25 -9.76
N GLY A 10 -35.31 -0.67 -8.81
CA GLY A 10 -36.27 -1.68 -8.36
C GLY A 10 -36.21 -3.01 -9.12
N GLY A 11 -35.22 -3.20 -10.00
CA GLY A 11 -34.97 -4.52 -10.60
C GLY A 11 -34.31 -5.48 -9.59
N ALA A 12 -34.27 -6.78 -9.93
CA ALA A 12 -33.52 -7.75 -9.14
C ALA A 12 -32.01 -7.53 -9.30
N PRO A 13 -31.21 -7.52 -8.22
CA PRO A 13 -29.77 -7.44 -8.30
C PRO A 13 -29.18 -8.68 -8.95
N VAL A 14 -28.01 -8.54 -9.54
CA VAL A 14 -27.25 -9.68 -10.11
C VAL A 14 -26.68 -10.55 -8.99
N ILE A 15 -26.15 -9.91 -7.95
CA ILE A 15 -25.60 -10.55 -6.75
C ILE A 15 -26.57 -10.26 -5.62
N ASP A 16 -27.35 -11.24 -5.21
CA ASP A 16 -28.42 -11.13 -4.21
C ASP A 16 -28.02 -11.66 -2.83
N ARG A 17 -26.74 -12.02 -2.66
CA ARG A 17 -26.15 -12.54 -1.44
C ARG A 17 -24.81 -11.85 -1.11
N PRO A 18 -24.39 -11.83 0.17
CA PRO A 18 -23.03 -11.38 0.50
C PRO A 18 -21.97 -12.27 -0.16
N LEU A 19 -20.91 -11.67 -0.69
CA LEU A 19 -19.71 -12.39 -1.08
C LEU A 19 -19.01 -12.92 0.18
N ALA A 20 -18.50 -14.16 0.11
CA ALA A 20 -17.76 -14.76 1.20
C ALA A 20 -16.49 -13.94 1.51
N ARG A 21 -16.16 -13.76 2.80
CA ARG A 21 -14.91 -13.13 3.20
C ARG A 21 -13.74 -13.99 2.76
N PHE A 22 -12.64 -13.34 2.40
CA PHE A 22 -11.37 -14.03 2.19
C PHE A 22 -10.85 -14.54 3.54
N GLU A 23 -10.72 -15.85 3.66
CA GLU A 23 -10.17 -16.53 4.83
C GLU A 23 -8.86 -17.21 4.47
N SER A 24 -7.75 -16.71 5.03
CA SER A 24 -6.43 -17.28 4.80
C SER A 24 -5.94 -18.15 5.96
N ILE A 25 -6.55 -17.99 7.14
CA ILE A 25 -6.21 -18.74 8.35
C ILE A 25 -6.91 -20.10 8.35
N GLY A 26 -6.17 -21.15 8.63
CA GLY A 26 -6.66 -22.53 8.69
C GLY A 26 -6.00 -23.33 9.80
N GLU A 27 -6.15 -24.66 9.75
CA GLU A 27 -5.64 -25.57 10.79
C GLU A 27 -4.13 -25.49 10.97
N ASP A 28 -3.35 -25.17 9.91
CA ASP A 28 -1.90 -25.03 10.01
C ASP A 28 -1.52 -23.85 10.93
N GLU A 29 -2.20 -22.72 10.77
CA GLU A 29 -1.99 -21.54 11.63
C GLU A 29 -2.46 -21.77 13.05
N VAL A 30 -3.61 -22.45 13.23
CA VAL A 30 -4.12 -22.84 14.55
C VAL A 30 -3.11 -23.75 15.26
N ALA A 31 -2.57 -24.75 14.58
CA ALA A 31 -1.63 -25.69 15.15
C ALA A 31 -0.36 -25.00 15.65
N VAL A 32 0.29 -24.18 14.80
CA VAL A 32 1.53 -23.50 15.20
C VAL A 32 1.32 -22.46 16.31
N ALA A 33 0.18 -21.75 16.31
CA ALA A 33 -0.17 -20.83 17.39
C ALA A 33 -0.36 -21.56 18.72
N CYS A 34 -1.07 -22.71 18.72
CA CYS A 34 -1.24 -23.56 19.90
C CYS A 34 0.11 -24.08 20.41
N ASP A 35 1.02 -24.48 19.53
CA ASP A 35 2.34 -24.99 19.92
C ASP A 35 3.18 -23.90 20.59
N VAL A 36 3.16 -22.66 20.09
CA VAL A 36 3.82 -21.52 20.73
C VAL A 36 3.25 -21.27 22.12
N VAL A 37 1.90 -21.27 22.26
CA VAL A 37 1.24 -21.04 23.56
C VAL A 37 1.56 -22.15 24.54
N ARG A 38 1.52 -23.42 24.11
CA ARG A 38 1.89 -24.58 24.95
C ARG A 38 3.34 -24.54 25.40
N GLY A 39 4.25 -24.06 24.52
CA GLY A 39 5.67 -23.89 24.82
C GLY A 39 5.97 -22.77 25.82
N GLY A 40 5.01 -21.86 26.07
CA GLY A 40 5.08 -20.82 27.09
C GLY A 40 5.99 -19.64 26.74
N VAL A 41 6.70 -19.67 25.60
CA VAL A 41 7.61 -18.58 25.16
C VAL A 41 6.88 -17.72 24.13
N LEU A 42 6.20 -16.66 24.58
CA LEU A 42 5.43 -15.75 23.71
C LEU A 42 6.28 -14.59 23.17
N SER A 43 7.43 -14.34 23.80
CA SER A 43 8.46 -13.40 23.37
C SER A 43 9.78 -13.79 24.03
N ALA A 44 10.91 -13.60 23.33
CA ALA A 44 12.23 -13.80 23.91
C ALA A 44 13.18 -12.62 23.60
N TYR A 45 12.62 -11.46 23.33
CA TYR A 45 13.41 -10.26 23.15
C TYR A 45 13.97 -9.74 24.47
N ILE A 46 15.25 -9.36 24.42
CA ILE A 46 15.96 -8.67 25.50
C ILE A 46 16.56 -7.38 24.90
N GLY A 47 16.49 -6.26 25.62
CA GLY A 47 17.02 -4.98 25.17
C GLY A 47 18.55 -4.86 25.24
N ALA A 48 19.24 -5.86 25.82
CA ALA A 48 20.69 -5.89 25.92
C ALA A 48 21.33 -6.75 24.81
N SER A 49 22.64 -6.56 24.60
CA SER A 49 23.43 -7.37 23.65
C SER A 49 23.33 -8.87 23.97
N GLY A 50 23.24 -9.67 22.93
CA GLY A 50 23.19 -11.11 23.04
C GLY A 50 22.12 -11.76 22.16
N PRO A 51 21.99 -13.10 22.21
CA PRO A 51 21.06 -13.83 21.34
C PRO A 51 19.59 -13.40 21.46
N GLY A 52 19.16 -12.95 22.64
CA GLY A 52 17.81 -12.46 22.89
C GLY A 52 17.52 -11.08 22.25
N PHE A 53 18.53 -10.32 21.84
CA PHE A 53 18.31 -9.05 21.14
C PHE A 53 17.58 -9.24 19.79
N LEU A 54 17.77 -10.38 19.15
CA LEU A 54 17.18 -10.71 17.84
C LEU A 54 15.79 -11.38 17.96
N GLY A 55 15.27 -11.58 19.17
CA GLY A 55 14.00 -12.25 19.39
C GLY A 55 14.10 -13.76 19.58
N GLY A 56 12.95 -14.42 19.69
CA GLY A 56 12.85 -15.84 19.95
C GLY A 56 12.96 -16.73 18.71
N PRO A 57 12.73 -18.04 18.87
CA PRO A 57 12.96 -19.00 17.78
C PRO A 57 12.03 -18.82 16.59
N ASN A 58 10.75 -18.48 16.78
CA ASN A 58 9.81 -18.30 15.67
C ASN A 58 10.08 -16.99 14.91
N VAL A 59 10.40 -15.90 15.61
CA VAL A 59 10.81 -14.65 14.96
C VAL A 59 12.04 -14.89 14.09
N ARG A 60 13.10 -15.50 14.62
CA ARG A 60 14.32 -15.77 13.84
C ARG A 60 14.10 -16.73 12.68
N ARG A 61 13.22 -17.75 12.87
CA ARG A 61 12.82 -18.65 11.79
C ARG A 61 12.10 -17.89 10.69
N PHE A 62 11.09 -17.08 11.01
CA PHE A 62 10.35 -16.28 10.05
C PHE A 62 11.27 -15.31 9.30
N GLU A 63 12.16 -14.60 9.98
CA GLU A 63 13.15 -13.71 9.35
C GLU A 63 14.06 -14.46 8.35
N SER A 64 14.56 -15.64 8.75
CA SER A 64 15.38 -16.49 7.86
C SER A 64 14.59 -17.01 6.65
N GLU A 65 13.34 -17.43 6.84
CA GLU A 65 12.47 -17.90 5.77
C GLU A 65 12.10 -16.75 4.81
N ALA A 66 11.81 -15.56 5.33
CA ALA A 66 11.52 -14.36 4.53
C ALA A 66 12.75 -13.92 3.72
N ALA A 67 13.94 -13.88 4.33
CA ALA A 67 15.17 -13.55 3.64
C ALA A 67 15.43 -14.51 2.46
N ARG A 68 15.29 -15.81 2.69
CA ARG A 68 15.43 -16.83 1.64
C ARG A 68 14.37 -16.71 0.56
N HIS A 69 13.11 -16.50 0.95
CA HIS A 69 11.98 -16.40 0.01
C HIS A 69 12.14 -15.22 -0.94
N PHE A 70 12.50 -14.06 -0.41
CA PHE A 70 12.66 -12.83 -1.18
C PHE A 70 14.06 -12.68 -1.81
N GLY A 71 15.01 -13.56 -1.49
CA GLY A 71 16.36 -13.54 -2.06
C GLY A 71 17.18 -12.34 -1.58
N VAL A 72 17.10 -12.01 -0.30
CA VAL A 72 17.81 -10.91 0.35
C VAL A 72 18.68 -11.42 1.49
N GLU A 73 19.71 -10.64 1.90
CA GLU A 73 20.60 -11.01 3.01
C GLU A 73 19.89 -10.87 4.37
N HIS A 74 19.00 -9.88 4.52
CA HIS A 74 18.35 -9.57 5.79
C HIS A 74 16.85 -9.38 5.65
N ALA A 75 16.11 -10.02 6.56
CA ALA A 75 14.72 -9.72 6.85
C ALA A 75 14.59 -9.40 8.35
N ILE A 76 13.80 -8.39 8.70
CA ILE A 76 13.62 -7.93 10.07
C ILE A 76 12.12 -7.83 10.35
N ALA A 77 11.62 -8.72 11.21
CA ALA A 77 10.21 -8.77 11.59
C ALA A 77 9.85 -7.64 12.57
N VAL A 78 8.69 -7.02 12.36
CA VAL A 78 8.16 -5.93 13.19
C VAL A 78 6.68 -6.15 13.49
N ASN A 79 6.19 -5.53 14.57
CA ASN A 79 4.80 -5.69 15.03
C ASN A 79 3.74 -5.05 14.12
N SER A 80 4.12 -4.21 13.19
CA SER A 80 3.25 -3.66 12.13
C SER A 80 4.08 -3.10 10.98
N TRP A 81 3.50 -2.99 9.80
CA TRP A 81 4.23 -2.35 8.70
C TRP A 81 4.42 -0.84 8.91
N THR A 82 3.53 -0.17 9.62
CA THR A 82 3.74 1.24 10.04
C THR A 82 5.01 1.39 10.88
N SER A 83 5.24 0.49 11.85
CA SER A 83 6.49 0.43 12.62
C SER A 83 7.70 0.17 11.71
N GLY A 84 7.52 -0.69 10.70
CA GLY A 84 8.54 -0.95 9.68
C GLY A 84 8.91 0.31 8.89
N LEU A 85 7.92 1.07 8.42
CA LEU A 85 8.17 2.34 7.72
C LEU A 85 8.87 3.35 8.61
N ILE A 86 8.46 3.49 9.88
CA ILE A 86 9.13 4.36 10.85
C ILE A 86 10.59 3.92 11.02
N ALA A 87 10.83 2.62 11.19
CA ALA A 87 12.19 2.09 11.32
C ALA A 87 13.03 2.33 10.06
N ALA A 88 12.46 2.15 8.86
CA ALA A 88 13.14 2.38 7.59
C ALA A 88 13.59 3.82 7.42
N VAL A 89 12.70 4.78 7.71
CA VAL A 89 13.02 6.21 7.66
C VAL A 89 14.07 6.58 8.72
N GLY A 90 14.00 6.02 9.92
CA GLY A 90 15.02 6.25 10.96
C GLY A 90 16.39 5.68 10.57
N ALA A 91 16.40 4.51 9.91
CA ALA A 91 17.64 3.85 9.52
C ALA A 91 18.47 4.63 8.49
N ILE A 92 17.86 5.48 7.68
CA ILE A 92 18.57 6.33 6.70
C ILE A 92 19.06 7.67 7.29
N SER A 93 18.92 7.89 8.59
CA SER A 93 19.51 9.01 9.34
C SER A 93 19.09 10.39 8.82
N LEU A 94 17.77 10.63 8.66
CA LEU A 94 17.26 11.96 8.29
C LEU A 94 17.58 13.02 9.35
N ASP A 95 18.00 14.18 8.90
CA ASP A 95 18.00 15.37 9.74
C ASP A 95 16.60 16.03 9.78
N PRO A 96 16.23 16.73 10.86
CA PRO A 96 15.00 17.50 10.91
C PRO A 96 14.93 18.52 9.76
N GLY A 97 13.84 18.49 8.99
CA GLY A 97 13.64 19.34 7.82
C GLY A 97 14.14 18.75 6.50
N ASP A 98 14.81 17.61 6.52
CA ASP A 98 15.12 16.85 5.31
C ASP A 98 13.83 16.42 4.57
N GLU A 99 13.89 16.44 3.27
CA GLU A 99 12.76 16.11 2.41
C GLU A 99 12.81 14.66 1.94
N VAL A 100 11.67 13.99 2.00
CA VAL A 100 11.48 12.66 1.40
C VAL A 100 10.38 12.75 0.36
N ILE A 101 10.71 12.48 -0.89
CA ILE A 101 9.73 12.49 -1.98
C ILE A 101 8.95 11.18 -1.97
N THR A 102 7.62 11.28 -1.93
CA THR A 102 6.72 10.12 -1.94
C THR A 102 5.46 10.41 -2.76
N THR A 103 4.56 9.43 -2.85
CA THR A 103 3.30 9.54 -3.58
C THR A 103 2.19 10.10 -2.70
N PRO A 104 1.25 10.89 -3.24
CA PRO A 104 0.03 11.27 -2.54
C PRO A 104 -1.00 10.13 -2.47
N TRP A 105 -0.86 9.10 -3.31
CA TRP A 105 -1.80 8.01 -3.54
C TRP A 105 -1.36 6.75 -2.79
N THR A 106 -1.56 6.77 -1.48
CA THR A 106 -1.19 5.68 -0.56
C THR A 106 -1.90 5.83 0.78
N MET A 107 -1.68 4.87 1.68
CA MET A 107 -2.09 4.98 3.08
C MET A 107 -1.24 6.06 3.80
N ALA A 108 -1.84 6.77 4.77
CA ALA A 108 -1.16 7.84 5.50
C ALA A 108 0.15 7.41 6.18
N ALA A 109 0.29 6.13 6.55
CA ALA A 109 1.48 5.59 7.21
C ALA A 109 2.78 5.88 6.45
N THR A 110 2.76 5.82 5.10
CA THR A 110 3.91 6.14 4.26
C THR A 110 4.45 7.56 4.53
N ALA A 111 3.59 8.56 4.55
CA ALA A 111 3.99 9.95 4.78
C ALA A 111 4.15 10.30 6.27
N THR A 112 3.37 9.70 7.17
CA THR A 112 3.50 9.96 8.60
C THR A 112 4.77 9.35 9.20
N ALA A 113 5.30 8.28 8.63
CA ALA A 113 6.60 7.73 9.02
C ALA A 113 7.75 8.75 8.77
N ILE A 114 7.65 9.55 7.72
CA ILE A 114 8.60 10.64 7.44
C ILE A 114 8.50 11.72 8.52
N LEU A 115 7.27 12.15 8.81
CA LEU A 115 7.02 13.15 9.87
C LEU A 115 7.48 12.67 11.24
N HIS A 116 7.42 11.36 11.51
CA HIS A 116 7.86 10.79 12.79
C HIS A 116 9.33 11.14 13.12
N TRP A 117 10.17 11.26 12.11
CA TRP A 117 11.57 11.66 12.22
C TRP A 117 11.81 13.15 11.91
N ASN A 118 10.76 13.95 11.95
CA ASN A 118 10.79 15.38 11.64
C ASN A 118 11.25 15.71 10.20
N GLY A 119 11.24 14.69 9.32
CA GLY A 119 11.39 14.88 7.89
C GLY A 119 10.11 15.46 7.26
N ILE A 120 10.22 15.99 6.09
CA ILE A 120 9.14 16.65 5.37
C ILE A 120 8.75 15.81 4.15
N PRO A 121 7.51 15.26 4.10
CA PRO A 121 7.05 14.57 2.92
C PRO A 121 6.79 15.54 1.77
N VAL A 122 7.35 15.25 0.60
CA VAL A 122 7.13 15.99 -0.66
C VAL A 122 6.37 15.08 -1.60
N PHE A 123 5.18 15.51 -2.05
CA PHE A 123 4.32 14.63 -2.84
C PHE A 123 4.57 14.82 -4.34
N ALA A 124 4.98 13.75 -5.01
CA ALA A 124 5.11 13.65 -6.46
C ALA A 124 3.89 12.94 -7.05
N ASP A 125 3.30 13.53 -8.07
CA ASP A 125 2.13 12.97 -8.75
C ASP A 125 2.44 11.62 -9.43
N ILE A 126 1.41 10.87 -9.71
CA ILE A 126 1.44 9.48 -10.14
C ILE A 126 1.32 9.33 -11.66
N ASP A 127 1.59 8.14 -12.14
CA ASP A 127 1.29 7.69 -13.49
C ASP A 127 -0.19 7.22 -13.56
N PRO A 128 -0.99 7.73 -14.51
CA PRO A 128 -2.42 7.42 -14.57
C PRO A 128 -2.73 5.98 -14.97
N GLN A 129 -1.77 5.23 -15.51
CA GLN A 129 -1.98 3.85 -15.96
C GLN A 129 -1.61 2.83 -14.89
N THR A 130 -0.52 3.08 -14.19
CA THR A 130 0.01 2.16 -13.16
C THR A 130 -0.34 2.60 -11.74
N PHE A 131 -0.81 3.82 -11.57
CA PHE A 131 -1.10 4.49 -10.28
C PHE A 131 0.13 4.68 -9.39
N ASN A 132 1.29 4.24 -9.82
CA ASN A 132 2.55 4.38 -9.10
C ASN A 132 3.14 5.78 -9.28
N ILE A 133 4.02 6.16 -8.35
CA ILE A 133 4.75 7.43 -8.42
C ILE A 133 5.46 7.60 -9.77
N CYS A 134 5.31 8.78 -10.39
CA CYS A 134 5.91 9.06 -11.69
C CYS A 134 7.36 9.56 -11.53
N PRO A 135 8.39 8.84 -12.03
CA PRO A 135 9.79 9.25 -11.89
C PRO A 135 10.10 10.64 -12.43
N ARG A 136 9.44 11.09 -13.50
CA ARG A 136 9.61 12.45 -14.05
C ARG A 136 9.12 13.52 -13.07
N ASN A 137 8.06 13.25 -12.33
CA ASN A 137 7.55 14.15 -11.32
C ASN A 137 8.46 14.16 -10.09
N VAL A 138 9.03 12.99 -9.72
CA VAL A 138 10.05 12.90 -8.67
C VAL A 138 11.25 13.78 -8.99
N GLU A 139 11.83 13.66 -10.21
CA GLU A 139 13.04 14.40 -10.57
C GLU A 139 12.84 15.93 -10.47
N ARG A 140 11.66 16.44 -10.83
CA ARG A 140 11.33 17.89 -10.75
C ARG A 140 11.25 18.43 -9.33
N LEU A 141 11.06 17.56 -8.33
CA LEU A 141 10.89 17.94 -6.93
C LEU A 141 12.17 17.79 -6.12
N ILE A 142 13.24 17.26 -6.70
CA ILE A 142 14.52 17.10 -5.99
C ILE A 142 15.13 18.46 -5.71
N THR A 143 15.44 18.71 -4.44
CA THR A 143 16.12 19.89 -3.92
C THR A 143 17.42 19.52 -3.21
N SER A 144 18.19 20.51 -2.73
CA SER A 144 19.36 20.27 -1.90
C SER A 144 19.04 19.62 -0.54
N ARG A 145 17.77 19.65 -0.12
CA ARG A 145 17.29 19.02 1.12
C ARG A 145 16.74 17.62 0.92
N THR A 146 16.49 17.20 -0.31
CA THR A 146 16.02 15.84 -0.56
C THR A 146 17.07 14.84 -0.12
N ARG A 147 16.65 13.83 0.66
CA ARG A 147 17.51 12.76 1.18
C ARG A 147 17.06 11.39 0.75
N ALA A 148 15.76 11.24 0.44
CA ALA A 148 15.24 9.94 0.03
C ALA A 148 14.07 10.06 -0.94
N ILE A 149 13.87 8.97 -1.68
CA ILE A 149 12.66 8.69 -2.43
C ILE A 149 12.00 7.48 -1.75
N MET A 150 10.73 7.62 -1.33
CA MET A 150 9.94 6.51 -0.82
C MET A 150 8.85 6.16 -1.85
N ALA A 151 9.13 5.14 -2.64
CA ALA A 151 8.16 4.60 -3.60
C ALA A 151 7.15 3.70 -2.88
N VAL A 152 5.93 3.65 -3.42
CA VAL A 152 4.89 2.72 -2.97
C VAL A 152 4.54 1.81 -4.13
N ASP A 153 4.52 0.51 -3.91
CA ASP A 153 4.10 -0.49 -4.88
C ASP A 153 2.57 -0.66 -4.79
N ILE A 154 1.86 0.36 -5.28
CA ILE A 154 0.42 0.51 -5.06
C ILE A 154 -0.40 -0.58 -5.76
N PHE A 155 -1.48 -1.01 -5.14
CA PHE A 155 -2.47 -1.97 -5.61
C PHE A 155 -1.94 -3.36 -5.99
N GLY A 156 -0.63 -3.59 -5.86
CA GLY A 156 -0.03 -4.90 -6.14
C GLY A 156 0.93 -4.93 -7.32
N GLN A 157 1.39 -3.79 -7.81
CA GLN A 157 2.40 -3.68 -8.86
C GLN A 157 3.56 -2.80 -8.40
N SER A 158 4.79 -3.22 -8.70
CA SER A 158 5.98 -2.41 -8.40
C SER A 158 5.96 -1.06 -9.12
N ALA A 159 6.40 -0.02 -8.42
CA ALA A 159 6.78 1.24 -9.04
C ALA A 159 7.94 1.02 -10.04
N ASN A 160 8.19 2.00 -10.91
CA ASN A 160 9.32 1.94 -11.83
C ASN A 160 10.65 2.13 -11.08
N MET A 161 11.03 1.08 -10.33
CA MET A 161 12.21 1.08 -9.45
C MET A 161 13.51 1.30 -10.23
N ALA A 162 13.59 0.84 -11.48
CA ALA A 162 14.78 1.06 -12.31
C ALA A 162 15.00 2.55 -12.62
N ALA A 163 13.94 3.30 -12.92
CA ALA A 163 14.03 4.73 -13.14
C ALA A 163 14.28 5.49 -11.83
N LEU A 164 13.63 5.10 -10.73
CA LEU A 164 13.81 5.71 -9.42
C LEU A 164 15.22 5.46 -8.86
N ARG A 165 15.79 4.25 -9.05
CA ARG A 165 17.20 3.95 -8.69
C ARG A 165 18.17 4.84 -9.43
N LYS A 166 17.99 5.04 -10.74
CA LYS A 166 18.84 5.98 -11.51
C LYS A 166 18.79 7.41 -10.96
N LEU A 167 17.63 7.86 -10.50
CA LEU A 167 17.50 9.17 -9.85
C LEU A 167 18.18 9.17 -8.49
N ALA A 168 17.95 8.15 -7.67
CA ALA A 168 18.57 8.02 -6.36
C ALA A 168 20.11 8.01 -6.47
N ASP A 169 20.67 7.25 -7.40
CA ASP A 169 22.11 7.19 -7.62
C ASP A 169 22.66 8.55 -8.11
N LYS A 170 21.97 9.19 -9.09
CA LYS A 170 22.38 10.47 -9.65
C LYS A 170 22.45 11.59 -8.60
N TYR A 171 21.49 11.60 -7.67
CA TYR A 171 21.37 12.65 -6.66
C TYR A 171 21.82 12.20 -5.26
N GLN A 172 22.40 11.01 -5.14
CA GLN A 172 22.88 10.42 -3.88
C GLN A 172 21.80 10.35 -2.81
N LEU A 173 20.61 9.88 -3.19
CA LEU A 173 19.45 9.72 -2.33
C LEU A 173 19.27 8.26 -1.89
N ALA A 174 18.76 8.04 -0.68
CA ALA A 174 18.27 6.73 -0.30
C ALA A 174 16.98 6.40 -1.08
N LEU A 175 16.81 5.12 -1.45
CA LEU A 175 15.60 4.62 -2.09
C LEU A 175 14.89 3.65 -1.15
N LEU A 176 13.68 3.98 -0.75
CA LEU A 176 12.83 3.15 0.10
C LEU A 176 11.63 2.62 -0.70
N SER A 177 11.16 1.41 -0.38
CA SER A 177 9.99 0.80 -1.04
C SER A 177 8.95 0.35 -0.01
N ASP A 178 7.78 1.00 -0.03
CA ASP A 178 6.59 0.55 0.68
C ASP A 178 5.83 -0.47 -0.19
N THR A 179 6.13 -1.74 0.02
CA THR A 179 5.55 -2.85 -0.75
C THR A 179 4.39 -3.54 0.01
N ALA A 180 3.72 -2.79 0.89
CA ALA A 180 2.62 -3.30 1.73
C ALA A 180 1.48 -3.94 0.94
N GLN A 181 1.30 -3.58 -0.33
CA GLN A 181 0.22 -4.06 -1.19
C GLN A 181 0.68 -5.00 -2.30
N ALA A 182 1.99 -5.23 -2.42
CA ALA A 182 2.55 -5.99 -3.53
C ALA A 182 3.46 -7.17 -3.10
N PRO A 183 3.16 -7.90 -2.01
CA PRO A 183 3.97 -9.07 -1.66
C PRO A 183 3.89 -10.12 -2.77
N GLY A 184 5.04 -10.55 -3.26
CA GLY A 184 5.15 -11.53 -4.35
C GLY A 184 5.08 -10.95 -5.77
N ALA A 185 4.86 -9.63 -5.94
CA ALA A 185 5.04 -8.98 -7.23
C ALA A 185 6.51 -9.02 -7.66
N ARG A 186 6.77 -9.05 -8.97
CA ARG A 186 8.13 -9.13 -9.54
C ARG A 186 8.35 -8.08 -10.62
N VAL A 187 9.62 -7.73 -10.78
CA VAL A 187 10.16 -7.01 -11.94
C VAL A 187 11.34 -7.85 -12.45
N GLY A 188 11.21 -8.46 -13.61
CA GLY A 188 12.10 -9.52 -14.05
C GLY A 188 12.15 -10.67 -13.03
N ASP A 189 13.35 -11.04 -12.61
CA ASP A 189 13.56 -12.12 -11.64
C ASP A 189 13.56 -11.64 -10.17
N SER A 190 13.48 -10.32 -9.93
CA SER A 190 13.52 -9.75 -8.57
C SER A 190 12.13 -9.52 -8.01
N TYR A 191 11.96 -9.73 -6.72
CA TYR A 191 10.73 -9.35 -6.03
C TYR A 191 10.63 -7.82 -5.86
N ALA A 192 9.42 -7.28 -6.03
CA ALA A 192 9.12 -5.93 -5.55
C ALA A 192 9.46 -5.83 -4.06
N GLY A 193 9.91 -4.63 -3.62
CA GLY A 193 10.39 -4.43 -2.25
C GLY A 193 11.87 -4.78 -2.04
N THR A 194 12.52 -5.57 -2.93
CA THR A 194 13.95 -5.91 -2.81
C THR A 194 14.84 -5.05 -3.71
N LEU A 195 14.26 -4.14 -4.48
CA LEU A 195 14.97 -3.28 -5.45
C LEU A 195 15.38 -1.92 -4.87
N ALA A 196 15.07 -1.68 -3.61
CA ALA A 196 15.38 -0.49 -2.84
C ALA A 196 16.53 -0.76 -1.84
N ASP A 197 17.04 0.29 -1.19
CA ASP A 197 18.00 0.13 -0.10
C ASP A 197 17.32 -0.53 1.11
N ILE A 198 16.09 -0.14 1.40
CA ILE A 198 15.19 -0.79 2.36
C ILE A 198 13.82 -0.91 1.71
N GLY A 199 13.25 -2.09 1.74
CA GLY A 199 11.85 -2.32 1.40
C GLY A 199 11.17 -3.20 2.44
N GLY A 200 9.92 -3.61 2.16
CA GLY A 200 9.26 -4.58 3.02
C GLY A 200 7.75 -4.65 2.83
N PHE A 201 7.13 -5.51 3.63
CA PHE A 201 5.80 -6.01 3.39
C PHE A 201 4.94 -5.93 4.65
N SER A 202 3.66 -5.63 4.47
CA SER A 202 2.65 -5.67 5.53
C SER A 202 2.09 -7.07 5.70
N LEU A 203 1.91 -7.48 6.94
CA LEU A 203 1.22 -8.71 7.34
C LEU A 203 -0.09 -8.40 8.08
N ASN A 204 -0.69 -7.25 7.81
CA ASN A 204 -1.99 -6.88 8.34
C ASN A 204 -3.11 -7.74 7.73
N TYR A 205 -4.20 -7.97 8.48
CA TYR A 205 -5.25 -8.97 8.23
C TYR A 205 -5.87 -8.95 6.82
N HIS A 206 -5.85 -7.83 6.12
CA HIS A 206 -6.44 -7.70 4.78
C HIS A 206 -5.43 -7.77 3.63
N LYS A 207 -4.21 -8.27 3.90
CA LYS A 207 -3.18 -8.50 2.87
C LYS A 207 -3.30 -9.90 2.26
N HIS A 208 -2.51 -10.19 1.23
CA HIS A 208 -2.47 -11.50 0.59
C HIS A 208 -2.16 -12.64 1.56
N ILE A 209 -1.27 -12.35 2.49
CA ILE A 209 -0.89 -13.17 3.64
C ILE A 209 -0.85 -12.27 4.88
N HIS A 210 -1.16 -12.81 6.04
CA HIS A 210 -1.20 -12.03 7.28
C HIS A 210 -1.00 -12.86 8.55
N CYS A 211 -0.63 -12.18 9.63
CA CYS A 211 -0.61 -12.75 10.98
C CYS A 211 -1.47 -11.94 11.98
N GLY A 212 -2.51 -11.26 11.46
CA GLY A 212 -3.30 -10.29 12.20
C GLY A 212 -2.71 -8.90 12.07
N GLU A 213 -1.68 -8.60 12.82
CA GLU A 213 -0.82 -7.42 12.69
C GLU A 213 0.63 -7.84 12.59
N GLY A 214 1.40 -7.19 11.70
CA GLY A 214 2.80 -7.48 11.50
C GLY A 214 3.37 -6.79 10.27
N GLY A 215 4.67 -6.92 10.13
CA GLY A 215 5.42 -6.48 8.95
C GLY A 215 6.79 -7.13 8.90
N VAL A 216 7.44 -7.07 7.76
CA VAL A 216 8.82 -7.51 7.58
C VAL A 216 9.55 -6.54 6.67
N LEU A 217 10.67 -6.01 7.16
CA LEU A 217 11.63 -5.20 6.39
C LEU A 217 12.63 -6.12 5.71
N VAL A 218 13.11 -5.70 4.54
CA VAL A 218 14.15 -6.41 3.77
C VAL A 218 15.23 -5.45 3.30
N THR A 219 16.48 -5.90 3.34
CA THR A 219 17.63 -5.15 2.84
C THR A 219 18.81 -6.09 2.56
N ASN A 220 19.74 -5.65 1.70
CA ASN A 220 21.03 -6.33 1.47
C ASN A 220 22.20 -5.57 2.12
N ASP A 221 21.92 -4.50 2.86
CA ASP A 221 22.94 -3.69 3.52
C ASP A 221 23.04 -4.06 5.00
N ASP A 222 24.21 -4.54 5.44
CA ASP A 222 24.47 -4.96 6.82
C ASP A 222 24.28 -3.82 7.82
N ARG A 223 24.71 -2.60 7.46
CA ARG A 223 24.60 -1.42 8.32
C ARG A 223 23.15 -1.03 8.50
N LEU A 224 22.37 -0.97 7.40
CA LEU A 224 20.95 -0.69 7.48
C LEU A 224 20.21 -1.76 8.28
N ALA A 225 20.52 -3.05 8.07
CA ALA A 225 19.94 -4.14 8.84
C ALA A 225 20.21 -4.00 10.36
N GLN A 226 21.44 -3.64 10.73
CA GLN A 226 21.79 -3.39 12.14
C GLN A 226 21.00 -2.22 12.71
N ARG A 227 20.90 -1.08 12.00
CA ARG A 227 20.12 0.07 12.41
C ARG A 227 18.65 -0.25 12.60
N LEU A 228 18.06 -1.02 11.66
CA LEU A 228 16.66 -1.47 11.75
C LEU A 228 16.42 -2.34 13.01
N ARG A 229 17.35 -3.26 13.32
CA ARG A 229 17.27 -4.10 14.54
C ARG A 229 17.38 -3.25 15.81
N LEU A 230 18.25 -2.24 15.82
CA LEU A 230 18.42 -1.31 16.93
C LEU A 230 17.12 -0.50 17.17
N ILE A 231 16.58 0.14 16.11
CA ILE A 231 15.35 0.93 16.20
C ILE A 231 14.18 0.06 16.66
N ARG A 232 14.09 -1.17 16.16
CA ARG A 232 13.05 -2.14 16.56
C ARG A 232 13.06 -2.46 18.05
N ASN A 233 14.23 -2.52 18.67
CA ASN A 233 14.41 -3.07 20.02
C ASN A 233 15.26 -2.16 20.92
N HIS A 234 14.75 -0.95 21.23
CA HIS A 234 15.26 -0.04 22.24
C HIS A 234 16.69 0.51 22.07
N ALA A 235 17.42 0.18 21.03
CA ALA A 235 18.75 0.68 20.63
C ALA A 235 19.79 0.91 21.76
N GLU A 236 19.45 1.70 22.76
CA GLU A 236 20.30 2.35 23.76
C GLU A 236 21.32 1.43 24.48
N ALA A 237 20.95 0.18 24.74
CA ALA A 237 21.81 -0.76 25.47
C ALA A 237 22.79 -1.52 24.56
N VAL A 238 22.77 -1.29 23.25
CA VAL A 238 23.54 -2.04 22.25
C VAL A 238 24.31 -1.15 21.30
N VAL A 239 24.09 0.16 21.38
CA VAL A 239 24.88 1.16 20.64
C VAL A 239 26.17 1.40 21.38
N ASP A 240 27.30 1.01 20.74
CA ASP A 240 28.64 1.16 21.28
C ASP A 240 29.48 2.01 20.31
N THR A 241 29.13 3.28 20.20
CA THR A 241 29.81 4.24 19.33
C THR A 241 29.58 5.67 19.81
N ASP A 242 30.58 6.51 19.62
CA ASP A 242 30.49 7.97 19.80
C ASP A 242 30.38 8.72 18.45
N ASP A 243 30.30 8.00 17.32
CA ASP A 243 30.14 8.60 16.00
C ASP A 243 28.73 9.22 15.88
N PRO A 244 28.60 10.54 15.71
CA PRO A 244 27.30 11.20 15.56
C PRO A 244 26.45 10.67 14.41
N LEU A 245 27.07 10.20 13.32
CA LEU A 245 26.35 9.64 12.17
C LEU A 245 25.75 8.27 12.52
N GLU A 246 26.42 7.47 13.33
CA GLU A 246 25.88 6.20 13.79
C GLU A 246 24.81 6.38 14.87
N LEU A 247 24.93 7.43 15.69
CA LEU A 247 23.95 7.79 16.72
C LEU A 247 22.71 8.49 16.16
N ALA A 248 22.78 9.09 14.97
CA ALA A 248 21.65 9.78 14.37
C ALA A 248 20.42 8.86 14.26
N ASN A 249 19.28 9.28 14.79
CA ASN A 249 18.02 8.53 14.80
C ASN A 249 18.09 7.15 15.48
N MET A 250 19.02 6.94 16.40
CA MET A 250 19.06 5.74 17.25
C MET A 250 18.10 5.83 18.44
N LEU A 251 16.94 6.42 18.22
CA LEU A 251 15.81 6.33 19.15
C LEU A 251 15.15 4.97 18.96
N GLY A 252 15.32 4.09 19.94
CA GLY A 252 14.76 2.75 19.91
C GLY A 252 13.33 2.70 20.38
N PHE A 253 12.57 1.79 19.78
CA PHE A 253 11.16 1.56 20.08
C PHE A 253 10.92 0.12 20.46
N ASN A 254 9.70 -0.19 20.86
CA ASN A 254 9.19 -1.55 20.95
C ASN A 254 8.37 -1.89 19.69
N PHE A 255 9.05 -2.20 18.59
CA PHE A 255 8.44 -2.65 17.33
C PHE A 255 8.58 -4.16 17.13
N ARG A 256 8.76 -4.89 18.22
CA ARG A 256 9.02 -6.33 18.22
C ARG A 256 7.77 -7.13 17.83
N MET A 257 7.94 -8.09 16.92
CA MET A 257 6.90 -9.07 16.60
C MET A 257 6.86 -10.17 17.68
N GLY A 258 5.68 -10.62 18.08
CA GLY A 258 5.52 -11.75 18.99
C GLY A 258 5.81 -13.10 18.34
N GLU A 259 6.04 -14.13 19.16
CA GLU A 259 6.32 -15.49 18.67
C GLU A 259 5.11 -16.14 18.00
N ILE A 260 3.89 -15.82 18.43
CA ILE A 260 2.65 -16.34 17.81
C ILE A 260 2.51 -15.79 16.41
N GLU A 261 2.59 -14.47 16.27
CA GLU A 261 2.50 -13.78 14.98
C GLU A 261 3.58 -14.25 14.02
N ALA A 262 4.80 -14.44 14.50
CA ALA A 262 5.91 -14.92 13.69
C ALA A 262 5.70 -16.37 13.21
N ALA A 263 5.18 -17.24 14.07
CA ALA A 263 4.85 -18.61 13.69
C ALA A 263 3.76 -18.67 12.62
N ILE A 264 2.70 -17.87 12.77
CA ILE A 264 1.63 -17.73 11.77
C ILE A 264 2.21 -17.16 10.47
N ALA A 265 3.04 -16.11 10.54
CA ALA A 265 3.65 -15.48 9.39
C ALA A 265 4.50 -16.45 8.55
N SER A 266 5.22 -17.38 9.19
CA SER A 266 5.97 -18.45 8.51
C SER A 266 5.05 -19.34 7.66
N ILE A 267 3.93 -19.78 8.22
CA ILE A 267 2.94 -20.60 7.50
C ILE A 267 2.33 -19.79 6.34
N GLN A 268 1.93 -18.55 6.60
CA GLN A 268 1.33 -17.69 5.60
C GLN A 268 2.31 -17.38 4.45
N LEU A 269 3.60 -17.17 4.75
CA LEU A 269 4.63 -16.95 3.73
C LEU A 269 4.72 -18.14 2.75
N SER A 270 4.62 -19.37 3.24
CA SER A 270 4.61 -20.57 2.40
C SER A 270 3.40 -20.63 1.46
N LYS A 271 2.30 -19.95 1.80
CA LYS A 271 1.06 -19.89 1.02
C LYS A 271 1.03 -18.73 0.01
N LEU A 272 2.01 -17.78 0.05
CA LEU A 272 2.00 -16.54 -0.74
C LEU A 272 1.86 -16.79 -2.24
N ALA A 273 2.67 -17.67 -2.82
CA ALA A 273 2.66 -17.93 -4.26
C ALA A 273 1.27 -18.38 -4.76
N ARG A 274 0.63 -19.32 -4.03
CA ARG A 274 -0.73 -19.79 -4.34
C ARG A 274 -1.77 -18.68 -4.24
N ARG A 275 -1.63 -17.76 -3.25
CA ARG A 275 -2.53 -16.64 -3.09
C ARG A 275 -2.40 -15.64 -4.23
N VAL A 276 -1.17 -15.32 -4.63
CA VAL A 276 -0.87 -14.46 -5.79
C VAL A 276 -1.46 -15.06 -7.07
N GLU A 277 -1.21 -16.34 -7.34
CA GLU A 277 -1.76 -17.03 -8.51
C GLU A 277 -3.30 -16.97 -8.56
N SER A 278 -3.95 -17.15 -7.42
CA SER A 278 -5.41 -17.01 -7.31
C SER A 278 -5.88 -15.61 -7.70
N ARG A 279 -5.24 -14.53 -7.20
CA ARG A 279 -5.60 -13.16 -7.55
C ARG A 279 -5.35 -12.84 -9.02
N GLN A 280 -4.25 -13.33 -9.57
CA GLN A 280 -3.96 -13.19 -11.01
C GLN A 280 -4.98 -13.91 -11.88
N ARG A 281 -5.46 -15.10 -11.48
CA ARG A 281 -6.53 -15.82 -12.19
C ARG A 281 -7.83 -15.01 -12.19
N ILE A 282 -8.24 -14.47 -11.04
CA ILE A 282 -9.43 -13.61 -10.91
C ILE A 282 -9.30 -12.40 -11.83
N ALA A 283 -8.15 -11.72 -11.79
CA ALA A 283 -7.90 -10.54 -12.61
C ALA A 283 -7.96 -10.84 -14.11
N ARG A 284 -7.42 -11.99 -14.56
CA ARG A 284 -7.56 -12.41 -15.97
C ARG A 284 -9.02 -12.59 -16.36
N GLN A 285 -9.82 -13.27 -15.53
CA GLN A 285 -11.26 -13.45 -15.80
C GLN A 285 -12.01 -12.11 -15.86
N LEU A 286 -11.67 -11.16 -14.97
CA LEU A 286 -12.23 -9.81 -15.00
C LEU A 286 -11.81 -9.07 -16.27
N ASN A 287 -10.52 -9.10 -16.65
CA ASN A 287 -10.03 -8.47 -17.87
C ASN A 287 -10.80 -8.98 -19.09
N ASP A 288 -10.92 -10.31 -19.25
CA ASP A 288 -11.64 -10.93 -20.37
C ASP A 288 -13.13 -10.58 -20.34
N GLY A 289 -13.73 -10.61 -19.14
CA GLY A 289 -15.15 -10.35 -18.96
C GLY A 289 -15.54 -8.89 -19.12
N LEU A 290 -14.66 -7.94 -18.82
CA LEU A 290 -14.89 -6.49 -18.94
C LEU A 290 -14.38 -5.92 -20.28
N ALA A 291 -13.69 -6.72 -21.08
CA ALA A 291 -13.19 -6.29 -22.37
C ALA A 291 -14.33 -5.75 -23.27
N GLY A 292 -14.05 -4.63 -23.94
CA GLY A 292 -14.99 -3.99 -24.86
C GLY A 292 -16.09 -3.15 -24.21
N LEU A 293 -16.13 -3.03 -22.89
CA LEU A 293 -16.99 -2.07 -22.21
C LEU A 293 -16.49 -0.64 -22.53
N ARG A 294 -17.32 0.13 -23.24
CA ARG A 294 -16.99 1.47 -23.67
C ARG A 294 -16.58 2.35 -22.49
N GLY A 295 -15.49 3.10 -22.60
CA GLY A 295 -15.02 4.03 -21.57
C GLY A 295 -14.54 3.38 -20.28
N LEU A 296 -14.29 2.06 -20.25
CA LEU A 296 -13.67 1.36 -19.13
C LEU A 296 -12.29 0.85 -19.54
N THR A 297 -11.28 1.16 -18.74
CA THR A 297 -9.93 0.64 -18.90
C THR A 297 -9.60 -0.27 -17.70
N THR A 298 -9.21 -1.50 -17.98
CA THR A 298 -8.76 -2.48 -16.99
C THR A 298 -7.32 -2.20 -16.53
N PRO A 299 -6.85 -2.76 -15.39
CA PRO A 299 -5.50 -2.51 -14.89
C PRO A 299 -4.41 -2.80 -15.92
N THR A 300 -3.48 -1.86 -16.07
CA THR A 300 -2.30 -2.01 -16.92
C THR A 300 -1.17 -2.63 -16.12
N VAL A 301 -0.50 -3.64 -16.69
CA VAL A 301 0.71 -4.22 -16.10
C VAL A 301 1.92 -3.71 -16.90
N ALA A 302 2.90 -3.12 -16.20
CA ALA A 302 4.12 -2.63 -16.80
C ALA A 302 4.94 -3.77 -17.44
N GLU A 303 5.64 -3.48 -18.52
CA GLU A 303 6.48 -4.45 -19.22
C GLU A 303 7.53 -5.07 -18.26
N GLY A 304 7.67 -6.38 -18.31
CA GLY A 304 8.60 -7.12 -17.44
C GLY A 304 8.20 -7.19 -15.98
N ALA A 305 7.04 -6.64 -15.60
CA ALA A 305 6.52 -6.70 -14.24
C ALA A 305 5.38 -7.71 -14.10
N THR A 306 5.09 -8.09 -12.85
CA THR A 306 3.87 -8.82 -12.49
C THR A 306 3.01 -7.98 -11.55
N HIS A 307 1.70 -8.23 -11.57
CA HIS A 307 0.74 -7.59 -10.68
C HIS A 307 0.09 -8.65 -9.79
N VAL A 308 0.02 -8.42 -8.48
CA VAL A 308 -0.55 -9.37 -7.51
C VAL A 308 -1.99 -9.01 -7.08
N TYR A 309 -2.50 -7.89 -7.60
CA TYR A 309 -3.90 -7.47 -7.50
C TYR A 309 -4.45 -7.44 -6.07
N TYR A 310 -3.78 -6.69 -5.18
CA TYR A 310 -4.38 -6.29 -3.90
C TYR A 310 -5.69 -5.53 -4.16
N VAL A 311 -5.66 -4.61 -5.10
CA VAL A 311 -6.84 -3.96 -5.68
C VAL A 311 -6.83 -4.18 -7.19
N TYR A 312 -7.98 -4.55 -7.75
CA TYR A 312 -8.23 -4.51 -9.16
C TYR A 312 -8.83 -3.13 -9.49
N GLY A 313 -7.99 -2.21 -9.96
CA GLY A 313 -8.36 -0.83 -10.23
C GLY A 313 -8.72 -0.59 -11.69
N VAL A 314 -9.91 -0.12 -11.98
CA VAL A 314 -10.31 0.31 -13.32
C VAL A 314 -10.42 1.83 -13.38
N THR A 315 -10.21 2.39 -14.58
CA THR A 315 -10.44 3.81 -14.85
C THR A 315 -11.59 3.99 -15.82
N LEU A 316 -12.33 5.07 -15.63
CA LEU A 316 -13.50 5.43 -16.43
C LEU A 316 -13.19 6.70 -17.24
N ASP A 317 -13.48 6.65 -18.53
CA ASP A 317 -13.53 7.83 -19.40
C ASP A 317 -14.94 8.45 -19.28
N ILE A 318 -15.09 9.36 -18.33
CA ILE A 318 -16.37 9.95 -17.96
C ILE A 318 -16.95 10.79 -19.11
N ASP A 319 -16.10 11.45 -19.90
CA ASP A 319 -16.53 12.23 -21.05
C ASP A 319 -17.10 11.33 -22.16
N CYS A 320 -16.51 10.14 -22.34
CA CYS A 320 -17.02 9.12 -23.26
C CYS A 320 -18.33 8.50 -22.75
N LEU A 321 -18.48 8.33 -21.45
CA LEU A 321 -19.65 7.64 -20.84
C LEU A 321 -20.88 8.55 -20.68
N ASP A 322 -20.68 9.86 -20.55
CA ASP A 322 -21.72 10.86 -20.24
C ASP A 322 -22.53 10.53 -18.97
N VAL A 323 -21.88 9.82 -18.02
CA VAL A 323 -22.44 9.41 -16.73
C VAL A 323 -21.35 9.55 -15.68
N SER A 324 -21.67 10.11 -14.51
CA SER A 324 -20.67 10.26 -13.45
C SER A 324 -20.23 8.92 -12.86
N ARG A 325 -18.98 8.84 -12.38
CA ARG A 325 -18.47 7.68 -11.69
C ARG A 325 -19.35 7.28 -10.50
N GLU A 326 -19.83 8.26 -9.74
CA GLU A 326 -20.70 8.07 -8.56
C GLU A 326 -22.00 7.35 -8.94
N ALA A 327 -22.62 7.72 -10.06
CA ALA A 327 -23.82 7.06 -10.55
C ALA A 327 -23.53 5.61 -10.99
N ILE A 328 -22.40 5.39 -11.68
CA ILE A 328 -21.95 4.05 -12.08
C ILE A 328 -21.67 3.19 -10.84
N ALA A 329 -20.93 3.71 -9.88
CA ALA A 329 -20.60 3.00 -8.65
C ALA A 329 -21.86 2.67 -7.81
N ALA A 330 -22.81 3.61 -7.70
CA ALA A 330 -24.08 3.38 -7.03
C ALA A 330 -24.88 2.25 -7.72
N ALA A 331 -24.96 2.26 -9.05
CA ALA A 331 -25.62 1.21 -9.81
C ALA A 331 -24.93 -0.15 -9.63
N LEU A 332 -23.60 -0.21 -9.70
CA LEU A 332 -22.83 -1.44 -9.48
C LEU A 332 -23.03 -2.00 -8.06
N ARG A 333 -23.03 -1.14 -7.04
CA ARG A 333 -23.30 -1.57 -5.66
C ARG A 333 -24.74 -2.07 -5.48
N ALA A 334 -25.69 -1.43 -6.13
CA ALA A 334 -27.08 -1.91 -6.13
C ALA A 334 -27.22 -3.30 -6.79
N GLU A 335 -26.40 -3.59 -7.81
CA GLU A 335 -26.28 -4.93 -8.40
C GLU A 335 -25.48 -5.92 -7.52
N GLY A 336 -24.94 -5.50 -6.37
CA GLY A 336 -24.20 -6.31 -5.42
C GLY A 336 -22.69 -6.41 -5.68
N ALA A 337 -22.14 -5.67 -6.66
CA ALA A 337 -20.70 -5.66 -6.92
C ALA A 337 -19.95 -4.86 -5.84
N PRO A 338 -18.84 -5.39 -5.25
CA PRO A 338 -18.14 -4.77 -4.12
C PRO A 338 -17.15 -3.69 -4.60
N VAL A 339 -17.65 -2.69 -5.31
CA VAL A 339 -16.83 -1.58 -5.82
C VAL A 339 -16.70 -0.45 -4.81
N PHE A 340 -15.55 0.21 -4.82
CA PHE A 340 -15.30 1.45 -4.09
C PHE A 340 -14.74 2.53 -5.02
N GLU A 341 -14.94 3.79 -4.65
CA GLU A 341 -14.57 4.95 -5.44
C GLU A 341 -13.30 5.60 -4.91
N GLY A 342 -12.42 5.99 -5.84
CA GLY A 342 -11.22 6.76 -5.54
C GLY A 342 -10.26 6.07 -4.58
N TYR A 343 -9.19 6.75 -4.27
CA TYR A 343 -8.26 6.42 -3.19
C TYR A 343 -7.75 7.72 -2.58
N GLN A 344 -7.53 7.77 -1.26
CA GLN A 344 -7.31 9.04 -0.59
C GLN A 344 -6.03 9.75 -1.05
N ASN A 345 -6.12 11.05 -1.31
CA ASN A 345 -4.99 11.92 -1.63
C ASN A 345 -4.40 12.54 -0.36
N LEU A 346 -3.20 12.12 0.03
CA LEU A 346 -2.59 12.53 1.31
C LEU A 346 -2.35 14.03 1.39
N HIS A 347 -1.91 14.67 0.31
CA HIS A 347 -1.65 16.11 0.27
C HIS A 347 -2.89 16.97 0.51
N LEU A 348 -4.08 16.38 0.42
CA LEU A 348 -5.36 17.03 0.72
C LEU A 348 -5.83 16.83 2.16
N LEU A 349 -5.18 15.96 2.93
CA LEU A 349 -5.54 15.74 4.33
C LEU A 349 -5.29 16.99 5.16
N PRO A 350 -6.16 17.28 6.16
CA PRO A 350 -6.01 18.45 7.03
C PRO A 350 -4.63 18.53 7.71
N LEU A 351 -4.04 17.41 8.08
CA LEU A 351 -2.70 17.32 8.68
C LEU A 351 -1.64 18.00 7.80
N PHE A 352 -1.63 17.71 6.50
CA PHE A 352 -0.65 18.28 5.55
C PHE A 352 -1.05 19.70 5.14
N ARG A 353 -2.30 19.92 4.76
CA ARG A 353 -2.79 21.24 4.33
C ARG A 353 -2.57 22.32 5.39
N ASN A 354 -2.81 21.99 6.65
CA ASN A 354 -2.63 22.92 7.77
C ASN A 354 -1.23 22.87 8.35
N LYS A 355 -0.35 21.95 7.88
CA LYS A 355 1.01 21.76 8.38
C LYS A 355 1.06 21.60 9.91
N ILE A 356 0.20 20.70 10.45
CA ILE A 356 0.10 20.45 11.89
C ILE A 356 0.32 18.96 12.13
N ALA A 357 1.52 18.57 12.60
CA ALA A 357 1.84 17.20 12.97
C ALA A 357 2.02 17.05 14.48
N TYR A 358 2.83 17.91 15.10
CA TYR A 358 3.13 17.85 16.52
C TYR A 358 2.66 19.13 17.23
N GLY A 359 1.75 18.97 18.18
CA GLY A 359 1.12 20.10 18.85
C GLY A 359 0.37 21.02 17.87
N SER A 360 0.20 22.29 18.24
CA SER A 360 -0.61 23.24 17.48
C SER A 360 0.19 24.34 16.76
N LYS A 361 1.53 24.28 16.81
CA LYS A 361 2.40 25.37 16.33
C LYS A 361 3.04 25.10 14.95
N GLY A 362 2.54 24.07 14.22
CA GLY A 362 2.99 23.78 12.88
C GLY A 362 4.33 23.06 12.75
N PHE A 363 4.86 22.47 13.84
CA PHE A 363 6.09 21.66 13.75
C PHE A 363 5.81 20.35 13.00
N PRO A 364 6.74 19.84 12.13
CA PRO A 364 8.10 20.33 11.86
C PRO A 364 8.21 21.50 10.86
N TRP A 365 7.17 21.82 10.09
CA TRP A 365 7.24 22.83 9.02
C TRP A 365 7.57 24.24 9.51
N SER A 366 7.20 24.58 10.74
CA SER A 366 7.50 25.88 11.35
C SER A 366 8.93 26.02 11.89
N SER A 367 9.73 24.94 11.80
CA SER A 367 11.12 24.99 12.27
C SER A 367 12.01 25.75 11.29
N SER A 368 13.13 26.32 11.80
CA SER A 368 14.15 26.97 10.99
C SER A 368 14.88 26.02 10.03
N TYR A 369 14.76 24.72 10.24
CA TYR A 369 15.34 23.68 9.39
C TYR A 369 14.49 23.36 8.15
N CYS A 370 13.22 23.73 8.15
CA CYS A 370 12.29 23.45 7.05
C CYS A 370 12.31 24.56 5.99
N SER A 371 12.05 24.20 4.71
CA SER A 371 11.74 25.18 3.68
C SER A 371 10.33 25.76 3.86
N ASN A 372 10.21 27.07 3.77
CA ASN A 372 8.91 27.73 3.76
C ASN A 372 8.13 27.53 2.43
N ASP A 373 8.78 26.97 1.39
CA ASP A 373 8.22 26.88 0.05
C ASP A 373 7.34 25.62 -0.18
N ILE A 374 7.36 24.67 0.76
CA ILE A 374 6.56 23.45 0.63
C ILE A 374 5.08 23.78 0.84
N GLN A 375 4.29 23.53 -0.19
CA GLN A 375 2.84 23.74 -0.20
C GLN A 375 2.12 22.40 -0.37
N TYR A 376 0.95 22.29 0.27
CA TYR A 376 0.02 21.17 0.10
C TYR A 376 -1.37 21.73 -0.21
N GLY A 377 -2.14 21.00 -0.99
CA GLY A 377 -3.49 21.41 -1.33
C GLY A 377 -3.90 21.01 -2.74
N PRO A 378 -5.11 21.44 -3.16
CA PRO A 378 -5.64 21.12 -4.49
C PRO A 378 -4.74 21.65 -5.62
N GLY A 379 -4.59 20.85 -6.68
CA GLY A 379 -3.78 21.15 -7.84
C GLY A 379 -2.31 20.74 -7.73
N LEU A 380 -1.85 20.26 -6.57
CA LEU A 380 -0.48 19.76 -6.40
C LEU A 380 -0.22 18.47 -7.17
N CYS A 381 -1.19 17.56 -7.18
CA CYS A 381 -1.09 16.25 -7.81
C CYS A 381 -2.34 15.98 -8.67
N PRO A 382 -2.47 16.67 -9.83
CA PRO A 382 -3.71 16.67 -10.62
C PRO A 382 -4.12 15.28 -11.11
N VAL A 383 -3.18 14.38 -11.43
CA VAL A 383 -3.53 13.00 -11.86
C VAL A 383 -4.15 12.22 -10.71
N ALA A 384 -3.54 12.26 -9.52
CA ALA A 384 -4.08 11.60 -8.34
C ALA A 384 -5.44 12.19 -7.92
N GLU A 385 -5.61 13.51 -8.03
CA GLU A 385 -6.85 14.21 -7.73
C GLU A 385 -7.98 13.83 -8.70
N GLU A 386 -7.69 13.75 -9.99
CA GLU A 386 -8.62 13.32 -11.05
C GLU A 386 -9.09 11.87 -10.82
N LEU A 387 -8.15 10.96 -10.58
CA LEU A 387 -8.46 9.56 -10.29
C LEU A 387 -9.34 9.44 -9.03
N HIS A 388 -8.96 10.11 -7.94
CA HIS A 388 -9.75 10.09 -6.70
C HIS A 388 -11.13 10.71 -6.89
N GLY A 389 -11.18 11.87 -7.53
CA GLY A 389 -12.40 12.65 -7.62
C GLY A 389 -13.40 12.18 -8.67
N LYS A 390 -12.92 11.53 -9.79
CA LYS A 390 -13.79 11.37 -10.95
C LYS A 390 -13.73 10.02 -11.66
N THR A 391 -12.55 9.37 -11.75
CA THR A 391 -12.36 8.33 -12.77
C THR A 391 -12.04 6.95 -12.24
N PHE A 392 -11.55 6.81 -11.01
CA PHE A 392 -11.11 5.52 -10.47
C PHE A 392 -12.24 4.75 -9.78
N LEU A 393 -12.36 3.45 -10.11
CA LEU A 393 -13.11 2.45 -9.34
C LEU A 393 -12.22 1.28 -8.99
N GLY A 394 -12.34 0.75 -7.77
CA GLY A 394 -11.57 -0.39 -7.28
C GLY A 394 -12.45 -1.54 -6.82
N LEU A 395 -11.93 -2.78 -7.00
CA LEU A 395 -12.40 -3.97 -6.30
C LEU A 395 -11.25 -4.50 -5.44
N ASN A 396 -11.46 -4.65 -4.14
CA ASN A 396 -10.45 -5.20 -3.26
C ASN A 396 -10.50 -6.73 -3.30
N LEU A 397 -9.56 -7.34 -4.04
CA LEU A 397 -9.52 -8.79 -4.22
C LEU A 397 -9.03 -9.55 -2.98
N CYS A 398 -8.51 -8.86 -1.98
CA CYS A 398 -8.06 -9.48 -0.73
C CYS A 398 -9.11 -9.42 0.40
N MET A 399 -10.29 -8.85 0.15
CA MET A 399 -11.37 -8.80 1.15
C MET A 399 -12.40 -9.92 0.99
N HIS A 400 -12.51 -10.49 -0.20
CA HIS A 400 -13.50 -11.51 -0.51
C HIS A 400 -12.88 -12.73 -1.17
N GLU A 401 -13.50 -13.89 -0.98
CA GLU A 401 -13.31 -15.01 -1.87
C GLU A 401 -14.00 -14.72 -3.19
N PHE A 402 -13.33 -15.09 -4.28
CA PHE A 402 -13.88 -14.94 -5.62
C PHE A 402 -13.78 -16.28 -6.36
N PRO A 403 -14.64 -17.28 -6.02
CA PRO A 403 -14.78 -18.44 -6.86
C PRO A 403 -15.24 -18.03 -8.26
N THR A 404 -15.05 -18.87 -9.25
CA THR A 404 -15.33 -18.53 -10.65
C THR A 404 -16.76 -18.02 -10.85
N GLU A 405 -17.72 -18.58 -10.14
CA GLU A 405 -19.13 -18.19 -10.19
C GLU A 405 -19.31 -16.72 -9.72
N ASP A 406 -18.67 -16.32 -8.64
CA ASP A 406 -18.76 -14.95 -8.11
C ASP A 406 -18.06 -13.94 -9.02
N VAL A 407 -16.95 -14.32 -9.65
CA VAL A 407 -16.30 -13.48 -10.67
C VAL A 407 -17.24 -13.26 -11.85
N GLN A 408 -17.96 -14.30 -12.30
CA GLN A 408 -18.94 -14.17 -13.39
C GLN A 408 -20.11 -13.26 -13.01
N LEU A 409 -20.61 -13.36 -11.78
CA LEU A 409 -21.66 -12.45 -11.28
C LEU A 409 -21.18 -10.99 -11.26
N VAL A 410 -19.95 -10.72 -10.83
CA VAL A 410 -19.38 -9.38 -10.90
C VAL A 410 -19.31 -8.87 -12.33
N ILE A 411 -18.84 -9.70 -13.27
CA ILE A 411 -18.81 -9.35 -14.70
C ILE A 411 -20.22 -9.07 -15.23
N GLU A 412 -21.20 -9.90 -14.87
CA GLU A 412 -22.59 -9.68 -15.26
C GLU A 412 -23.16 -8.37 -14.71
N ALA A 413 -22.83 -8.01 -13.46
CA ALA A 413 -23.23 -6.74 -12.86
C ALA A 413 -22.69 -5.54 -13.65
N PHE A 414 -21.39 -5.56 -13.99
CA PHE A 414 -20.80 -4.54 -14.84
C PHE A 414 -21.48 -4.46 -16.20
N ARG A 415 -21.65 -5.59 -16.90
CA ARG A 415 -22.29 -5.63 -18.22
C ARG A 415 -23.75 -5.18 -18.18
N LYS A 416 -24.52 -5.51 -17.12
CA LYS A 416 -25.88 -5.06 -16.92
C LYS A 416 -25.94 -3.52 -16.78
N VAL A 417 -25.05 -2.93 -15.97
CA VAL A 417 -24.97 -1.47 -15.80
C VAL A 417 -24.58 -0.80 -17.10
N TRP A 418 -23.56 -1.29 -17.82
CA TRP A 418 -23.14 -0.73 -19.10
C TRP A 418 -24.21 -0.79 -20.19
N ASN A 419 -25.01 -1.86 -20.23
CA ASN A 419 -26.12 -1.98 -21.17
C ASN A 419 -27.28 -1.00 -20.88
N ALA A 420 -27.39 -0.51 -19.64
CA ALA A 420 -28.43 0.42 -19.21
C ALA A 420 -27.96 1.90 -19.26
N MET A 421 -26.66 2.15 -19.41
CA MET A 421 -26.06 3.46 -19.37
C MET A 421 -26.71 4.41 -20.37
N GLY A 422 -27.11 4.98 -20.87
CA GLY A 422 -27.62 5.92 -21.88
C GLY A 422 -29.11 6.17 -21.74
N GLU A 423 -29.84 5.32 -21.03
CA GLU A 423 -31.30 5.48 -20.88
C GLU A 423 -31.73 5.59 -19.40
N GLU A 424 -31.04 4.86 -18.49
CA GLU A 424 -31.48 4.77 -17.10
C GLU A 424 -30.58 5.56 -16.14
N LEU A 425 -29.31 5.82 -16.48
CA LEU A 425 -28.33 6.51 -15.63
C LEU A 425 -28.05 7.95 -16.07
N CYS A 426 -28.48 8.36 -17.27
CA CYS A 426 -28.40 9.75 -17.69
C CYS A 426 -29.51 10.56 -16.99
N PRO A 427 -29.23 11.65 -16.27
CA PRO A 427 -30.28 12.47 -15.68
C PRO A 427 -31.18 12.98 -16.79
N LYS A 428 -32.48 12.66 -16.74
CA LYS A 428 -33.46 13.25 -17.65
C LYS A 428 -33.36 14.76 -17.51
N ALA A 429 -33.39 15.47 -18.62
CA ALA A 429 -33.21 16.93 -18.71
C ALA A 429 -34.10 17.79 -17.76
N GLY A 430 -34.95 17.17 -16.94
CA GLY A 430 -35.80 17.80 -15.93
C GLY A 430 -35.25 17.79 -14.49
N ASP A 431 -34.23 17.00 -14.18
CA ASP A 431 -33.76 16.81 -12.79
C ASP A 431 -32.58 17.74 -12.37
N ARG A 432 -32.17 18.65 -13.26
CA ARG A 432 -31.07 19.61 -12.99
C ARG A 432 -31.42 20.82 -12.13
N VAL A 433 -32.61 20.88 -11.53
CA VAL A 433 -33.12 22.10 -10.87
C VAL A 433 -33.34 21.92 -9.36
N ASN A 434 -32.63 21.14 -8.61
CA ASN A 434 -32.76 21.18 -7.13
C ASN A 434 -31.56 20.65 -6.31
N GLN A 435 -30.33 20.96 -6.69
CA GLN A 435 -29.18 20.69 -5.81
C GLN A 435 -28.23 21.90 -5.64
N ALA A 436 -28.78 23.10 -5.61
CA ALA A 436 -28.05 24.32 -5.27
C ALA A 436 -28.73 25.02 -4.07
N ALA A 437 -28.88 24.35 -2.97
CA ALA A 437 -29.18 24.96 -1.65
C ALA A 437 -29.02 23.82 -0.63
N ASP A 438 -27.83 23.74 -0.01
CA ASP A 438 -27.56 23.31 1.37
C ASP A 438 -26.11 22.81 1.46
N PHE A 439 -25.19 23.80 1.60
CA PHE A 439 -23.92 23.65 2.29
C PHE A 439 -23.57 24.96 3.01
#